data_326123947a62eba49a6219842caa4681
#
_entry.id   326123947a62eba49a6219842caa4681
#
_cell.length_a   1.000
_cell.length_b   1.000
_cell.length_c   1.000
_cell.angle_alpha   90.00
_cell.angle_beta   90.00
_cell.angle_gamma   90.00
#
_symmetry.space_group_name_H-M   'P 1'
#
loop_
_entity.id
_entity.type
_entity.pdbx_description
1 polymer ?
#
loop_
_entity_poly.entity_id
_entity_poly.type
_entity_poly.pdbx_seq_one_letter_code
_entity_poly.pdbx_strand_id
1 'polypeptide(L)'
;SVSAIHGAPQNQAYAATKAGVLAMVRGTAVELARHGIRANAILPGWIATEMTERLQNWDAFNDKAIGRVPMRRWGEGEDFAGMAVYFASDASKFHTGDSVVIDGGYSIF
;
A
#
# COMPACT_ATOMS: atom_id res chain seq x y z
N SER A 1 -2.49 1.82 1.69
CA SER A 1 -2.19 1.06 2.92
C SER A 1 -2.84 -0.31 2.90
N VAL A 2 -2.13 -1.31 3.40
CA VAL A 2 -2.72 -2.64 3.66
C VAL A 2 -3.86 -2.60 4.66
N SER A 3 -4.01 -1.54 5.44
CA SER A 3 -5.18 -1.30 6.29
C SER A 3 -6.51 -1.27 5.53
N ALA A 4 -6.49 -1.07 4.21
CA ALA A 4 -7.67 -1.14 3.37
C ALA A 4 -8.21 -2.58 3.20
N ILE A 5 -7.37 -3.59 3.44
CA ILE A 5 -7.66 -5.02 3.19
C ILE A 5 -7.34 -5.92 4.39
N HIS A 6 -6.75 -5.36 5.46
CA HIS A 6 -6.27 -6.08 6.63
C HIS A 6 -6.91 -5.51 7.90
N GLY A 7 -7.42 -6.40 8.77
CA GLY A 7 -8.01 -6.01 10.05
C GLY A 7 -6.95 -5.71 11.11
N ALA A 8 -7.14 -4.58 11.81
CA ALA A 8 -6.35 -4.24 12.99
C ALA A 8 -7.25 -3.58 14.05
N PRO A 9 -7.06 -3.91 15.35
CA PRO A 9 -7.84 -3.27 16.40
C PRO A 9 -7.57 -1.77 16.46
N GLN A 10 -8.60 -0.98 16.81
CA GLN A 10 -8.52 0.48 16.96
C GLN A 10 -8.12 1.23 15.67
N ASN A 11 -8.32 0.62 14.49
CA ASN A 11 -7.93 1.16 13.21
C ASN A 11 -9.10 1.33 12.23
N GLN A 12 -10.34 1.18 12.70
CA GLN A 12 -11.53 1.10 11.85
C GLN A 12 -11.74 2.35 10.99
N ALA A 13 -11.62 3.54 11.59
CA ALA A 13 -11.81 4.81 10.87
C ALA A 13 -10.74 5.00 9.77
N TYR A 14 -9.49 4.76 10.10
CA TYR A 14 -8.39 4.82 9.12
C TYR A 14 -8.57 3.79 8.00
N ALA A 15 -8.87 2.54 8.37
CA ALA A 15 -9.12 1.47 7.40
C ALA A 15 -10.27 1.81 6.45
N ALA A 16 -11.37 2.38 6.97
CA ALA A 16 -12.50 2.81 6.16
C ALA A 16 -12.08 3.88 5.13
N THR A 17 -11.27 4.88 5.53
CA THR A 17 -10.77 5.89 4.58
C THR A 17 -9.90 5.28 3.49
N LYS A 18 -9.00 4.35 3.86
CA LYS A 18 -8.10 3.70 2.90
C LYS A 18 -8.85 2.73 1.98
N ALA A 19 -9.86 2.01 2.47
CA ALA A 19 -10.74 1.19 1.63
C ALA A 19 -11.58 2.05 0.67
N GLY A 20 -12.05 3.22 1.12
CA GLY A 20 -12.75 4.18 0.28
C GLY A 20 -11.90 4.65 -0.91
N VAL A 21 -10.61 4.89 -0.71
CA VAL A 21 -9.68 5.23 -1.80
C VAL A 21 -9.63 4.13 -2.87
N LEU A 22 -9.63 2.84 -2.47
CA LEU A 22 -9.65 1.74 -3.45
C LEU A 22 -10.93 1.71 -4.27
N ALA A 23 -12.08 2.01 -3.65
CA ALA A 23 -13.36 2.12 -4.37
C ALA A 23 -13.32 3.28 -5.37
N MET A 24 -12.78 4.45 -4.97
CA MET A 24 -12.60 5.60 -5.87
C MET A 24 -11.67 5.27 -7.05
N VAL A 25 -10.53 4.60 -6.80
CA VAL A 25 -9.60 4.19 -7.85
C VAL A 25 -10.29 3.31 -8.90
N ARG A 26 -11.08 2.33 -8.46
CA ARG A 26 -11.84 1.45 -9.37
C ARG A 26 -12.88 2.22 -10.17
N GLY A 27 -13.65 3.10 -9.53
CA GLY A 27 -14.61 3.96 -10.21
C GLY A 27 -13.95 4.85 -11.28
N THR A 28 -12.85 5.50 -10.91
CA THR A 28 -12.04 6.34 -11.82
C THR A 28 -11.50 5.53 -13.00
N ALA A 29 -10.97 4.32 -12.73
CA ALA A 29 -10.45 3.44 -13.78
C ALA A 29 -11.53 3.08 -14.81
N VAL A 30 -12.73 2.70 -14.35
CA VAL A 30 -13.85 2.35 -15.23
C VAL A 30 -14.33 3.56 -16.03
N GLU A 31 -14.51 4.71 -15.38
CA GLU A 31 -15.04 5.91 -15.99
C GLU A 31 -14.10 6.48 -17.06
N LEU A 32 -12.79 6.53 -16.76
CA LEU A 32 -11.82 7.26 -17.56
C LEU A 32 -11.00 6.38 -18.54
N ALA A 33 -11.15 5.05 -18.48
CA ALA A 33 -10.41 4.15 -19.38
C ALA A 33 -10.63 4.47 -20.87
N ARG A 34 -11.84 4.86 -21.28
CA ARG A 34 -12.18 5.25 -22.65
C ARG A 34 -11.40 6.50 -23.12
N HIS A 35 -10.85 7.27 -22.19
CA HIS A 35 -10.03 8.46 -22.49
C HIS A 35 -8.52 8.16 -22.40
N GLY A 36 -8.13 6.90 -22.31
CA GLY A 36 -6.73 6.50 -22.17
C GLY A 36 -6.12 6.78 -20.79
N ILE A 37 -6.96 7.09 -19.79
CA ILE A 37 -6.52 7.35 -18.41
C ILE A 37 -6.61 6.07 -17.60
N ARG A 38 -5.55 5.75 -16.88
CA ARG A 38 -5.45 4.60 -15.99
C ARG A 38 -5.38 5.07 -14.54
N ALA A 39 -5.96 4.30 -13.63
CA ALA A 39 -5.93 4.54 -12.21
C ALA A 39 -5.65 3.21 -11.48
N ASN A 40 -4.60 3.17 -10.70
CA ASN A 40 -4.20 2.01 -9.89
C ASN A 40 -3.81 2.47 -8.49
N ALA A 41 -3.79 1.57 -7.53
CA ALA A 41 -3.42 1.83 -6.15
C ALA A 41 -2.19 1.00 -5.74
N ILE A 42 -1.35 1.59 -4.89
CA ILE A 42 -0.31 0.87 -4.17
C ILE A 42 -0.73 0.82 -2.69
N LEU A 43 -0.62 -0.34 -2.08
CA LEU A 43 -0.95 -0.60 -0.68
C LEU A 43 0.33 -0.88 0.11
N PRO A 44 0.95 0.15 0.70
CA PRO A 44 2.13 -0.04 1.54
C PRO A 44 1.82 -0.78 2.85
N GLY A 45 2.79 -1.60 3.30
CA GLY A 45 2.84 -2.14 4.65
C GLY A 45 3.45 -1.17 5.66
N TRP A 46 4.36 -1.65 6.50
CA TRP A 46 5.10 -0.87 7.48
C TRP A 46 6.31 -0.19 6.82
N ILE A 47 6.23 1.12 6.61
CA ILE A 47 7.22 1.90 5.86
C ILE A 47 7.87 2.91 6.80
N ALA A 48 9.21 2.99 6.75
CA ALA A 48 9.99 3.97 7.47
C ALA A 48 9.79 5.35 6.83
N THR A 49 9.12 6.23 7.57
CA THR A 49 8.83 7.61 7.20
C THR A 49 8.86 8.46 8.47
N GLU A 50 8.86 9.77 8.32
CA GLU A 50 8.71 10.71 9.44
C GLU A 50 7.45 10.41 10.27
N MET A 51 6.32 10.06 9.63
CA MET A 51 5.08 9.69 10.31
C MET A 51 5.24 8.47 11.23
N THR A 52 6.10 7.54 10.91
CA THR A 52 6.31 6.27 11.64
C THR A 52 7.54 6.30 12.54
N GLU A 53 8.30 7.41 12.59
CA GLU A 53 9.57 7.52 13.31
C GLU A 53 9.45 7.10 14.78
N ARG A 54 8.38 7.52 15.47
CA ARG A 54 8.12 7.12 16.86
C ARG A 54 7.98 5.61 17.02
N LEU A 55 7.36 4.94 16.07
CA LEU A 55 7.17 3.48 16.08
C LEU A 55 8.47 2.74 15.74
N GLN A 56 9.28 3.30 14.84
CA GLN A 56 10.60 2.75 14.49
C GLN A 56 11.54 2.73 15.70
N ASN A 57 11.42 3.71 16.59
CA ASN A 57 12.22 3.84 17.80
C ASN A 57 11.62 3.12 19.02
N TRP A 58 10.57 2.34 18.85
CA TRP A 58 9.90 1.59 19.93
C TRP A 58 10.14 0.08 19.77
N ASP A 59 11.09 -0.47 20.54
CA ASP A 59 11.54 -1.86 20.45
C ASP A 59 10.38 -2.87 20.56
N ALA A 60 9.50 -2.70 21.55
CA ALA A 60 8.36 -3.60 21.73
C ALA A 60 7.37 -3.60 20.54
N PHE A 61 7.29 -2.49 19.80
CA PHE A 61 6.52 -2.42 18.57
C PHE A 61 7.25 -3.15 17.44
N ASN A 62 8.58 -2.93 17.29
CA ASN A 62 9.40 -3.57 16.28
C ASN A 62 9.34 -5.10 16.43
N ASP A 63 9.51 -5.62 17.63
CA ASP A 63 9.43 -7.06 17.91
C ASP A 63 8.08 -7.65 17.49
N LYS A 64 6.99 -6.93 17.74
CA LYS A 64 5.64 -7.38 17.42
C LYS A 64 5.26 -7.19 15.95
N ALA A 65 5.47 -5.99 15.40
CA ALA A 65 4.97 -5.61 14.08
C ALA A 65 5.94 -6.05 12.99
N ILE A 66 7.23 -5.72 13.13
CA ILE A 66 8.26 -6.07 12.14
C ILE A 66 8.63 -7.55 12.26
N GLY A 67 8.54 -8.13 13.45
CA GLY A 67 8.65 -9.58 13.64
C GLY A 67 7.64 -10.40 12.81
N ARG A 68 6.48 -9.82 12.45
CA ARG A 68 5.48 -10.42 11.57
C ARG A 68 5.72 -10.15 10.07
N VAL A 69 6.59 -9.22 9.71
CA VAL A 69 6.96 -8.99 8.31
C VAL A 69 7.91 -10.12 7.88
N PRO A 70 7.57 -10.98 6.91
CA PRO A 70 8.47 -12.05 6.45
C PRO A 70 9.84 -11.55 6.02
N MET A 71 9.93 -10.38 5.39
CA MET A 71 11.19 -9.76 4.98
C MET A 71 11.98 -9.13 6.14
N ARG A 72 11.46 -9.15 7.40
CA ARG A 72 12.13 -8.77 8.65
C ARG A 72 12.73 -7.36 8.66
N ARG A 73 12.14 -6.44 7.92
CA ARG A 73 12.55 -5.03 7.91
C ARG A 73 11.38 -4.09 7.68
N TRP A 74 11.58 -2.84 8.00
CA TRP A 74 10.75 -1.75 7.49
C TRP A 74 10.93 -1.63 5.97
N GLY A 75 9.86 -1.29 5.26
CA GLY A 75 9.99 -0.83 3.87
C GLY A 75 10.49 0.60 3.82
N GLU A 76 11.01 0.99 2.68
CA GLU A 76 11.54 2.32 2.39
C GLU A 76 10.86 2.90 1.14
N GLY A 77 11.03 4.19 0.88
CA GLY A 77 10.45 4.85 -0.31
C GLY A 77 10.92 4.20 -1.61
N GLU A 78 12.17 3.78 -1.66
CA GLU A 78 12.80 3.11 -2.80
C GLU A 78 12.15 1.78 -3.17
N ASP A 79 11.55 1.07 -2.21
CA ASP A 79 10.82 -0.18 -2.47
C ASP A 79 9.62 0.01 -3.40
N PHE A 80 9.15 1.24 -3.57
CA PHE A 80 8.01 1.60 -4.43
C PHE A 80 8.44 2.13 -5.81
N ALA A 81 9.71 2.48 -6.00
CA ALA A 81 10.19 3.14 -7.21
C ALA A 81 9.91 2.32 -8.48
N GLY A 82 10.18 1.02 -8.45
CA GLY A 82 9.93 0.13 -9.59
C GLY A 82 8.45 0.08 -9.98
N MET A 83 7.54 0.02 -9.00
CA MET A 83 6.11 0.01 -9.26
C MET A 83 5.60 1.36 -9.78
N ALA A 84 6.14 2.48 -9.26
CA ALA A 84 5.80 3.81 -9.75
C ALA A 84 6.22 3.98 -11.21
N VAL A 85 7.42 3.57 -11.58
CA VAL A 85 7.91 3.58 -12.97
C VAL A 85 7.04 2.67 -13.85
N TYR A 86 6.72 1.46 -13.39
CA TYR A 86 5.84 0.54 -14.12
C TYR A 86 4.50 1.19 -14.41
N PHE A 87 3.82 1.74 -13.41
CA PHE A 87 2.52 2.40 -13.60
C PHE A 87 2.58 3.66 -14.48
N ALA A 88 3.69 4.39 -14.48
CA ALA A 88 3.88 5.57 -15.32
C ALA A 88 4.29 5.27 -16.76
N SER A 89 4.66 4.04 -17.08
CA SER A 89 5.19 3.64 -18.38
C SER A 89 4.19 2.86 -19.24
N ASP A 90 4.53 2.67 -20.51
CA ASP A 90 3.78 1.82 -21.46
C ASP A 90 3.79 0.34 -21.10
N ALA A 91 4.69 -0.10 -20.21
CA ALA A 91 4.70 -1.47 -19.70
C ALA A 91 3.38 -1.82 -19.00
N SER A 92 2.68 -0.83 -18.47
CA SER A 92 1.37 -1.00 -17.79
C SER A 92 0.18 -0.50 -18.63
N LYS A 93 0.32 -0.31 -19.93
CA LYS A 93 -0.72 0.27 -20.81
C LYS A 93 -2.07 -0.47 -20.80
N PHE A 94 -2.10 -1.73 -20.40
CA PHE A 94 -3.33 -2.53 -20.27
C PHE A 94 -3.67 -2.84 -18.80
N HIS A 95 -3.11 -2.09 -17.85
CA HIS A 95 -3.25 -2.30 -16.40
C HIS A 95 -3.95 -1.11 -15.76
N THR A 96 -5.21 -1.26 -15.34
CA THR A 96 -6.00 -0.23 -14.67
C THR A 96 -6.98 -0.84 -13.68
N GLY A 97 -7.31 -0.12 -12.62
CA GLY A 97 -8.26 -0.54 -11.57
C GLY A 97 -7.71 -1.50 -10.53
N ASP A 98 -6.42 -1.77 -10.54
CA ASP A 98 -5.78 -2.72 -9.65
C ASP A 98 -5.25 -2.09 -8.35
N SER A 99 -4.96 -2.96 -7.40
CA SER A 99 -4.43 -2.61 -6.07
C SER A 99 -3.26 -3.53 -5.74
N VAL A 100 -2.03 -3.02 -5.88
CA VAL A 100 -0.79 -3.78 -5.68
C VAL A 100 -0.30 -3.62 -4.25
N VAL A 101 -0.11 -4.73 -3.54
CA VAL A 101 0.43 -4.77 -2.18
C VAL A 101 1.95 -4.77 -2.23
N ILE A 102 2.59 -3.86 -1.46
CA ILE A 102 4.04 -3.82 -1.24
C ILE A 102 4.27 -3.69 0.26
N ASP A 103 4.41 -4.82 0.96
CA ASP A 103 4.38 -4.87 2.43
C ASP A 103 5.36 -5.87 3.06
N GLY A 104 6.30 -6.39 2.27
CA GLY A 104 7.26 -7.38 2.73
C GLY A 104 6.63 -8.71 3.16
N GLY A 105 5.39 -8.99 2.73
CA GLY A 105 4.63 -10.18 3.07
C GLY A 105 3.76 -10.05 4.34
N TYR A 106 3.67 -8.87 4.94
CA TYR A 106 2.94 -8.66 6.21
C TYR A 106 1.48 -9.11 6.15
N SER A 107 0.77 -8.84 5.08
CA SER A 107 -0.68 -9.13 4.97
C SER A 107 -1.02 -10.59 4.71
N ILE A 108 -0.04 -11.42 4.40
CA ILE A 108 -0.23 -12.85 4.09
C ILE A 108 0.35 -13.79 5.17
N PHE A 109 0.88 -13.23 6.27
CA PHE A 109 1.54 -13.98 7.35
C PHE A 109 0.91 -13.71 8.72
#